data_4cb03d8b35ab3e263dc715356ffdae5a
#
_entry.id   4cb03d8b35ab3e263dc715356ffdae5a
#
_cell.length_a   1.000
_cell.length_b   1.000
_cell.length_c   1.000
_cell.angle_alpha   90.00
_cell.angle_beta   90.00
_cell.angle_gamma   90.00
#
_symmetry.space_group_name_H-M   'P 1'
#
loop_
_entity.id
_entity.type
_entity.pdbx_description
1 polymer ?
#
loop_
_entity_poly.entity_id
_entity_poly.type
_entity_poly.pdbx_seq_one_letter_code
_entity_poly.pdbx_strand_id
1 'polypeptide(L)'
;MARRRRFRQRSNRLAWVIRPVAVVFGVWVAGFLLFIGMVLLEAPPNPLPPADGIVALTGGDDRVATGLALLAARDAPLLLISGAGRGTYLGDFTADDASAATRYAKAITLGHMADTTRGNALEAAGWAAAHHMTSLIIVTADYHMPRAMLEMRRTLPKVTLTPVPVDPPAMRKLVSINTLRLLAVEYSKYLAVRFGPAWLGDY
;
A
#
# COMPACT_ATOMS: atom_id res chain seq x y z
N MET A 1 -47.10 -40.18 -7.77
CA MET A 1 -45.83 -39.93 -8.50
C MET A 1 -45.46 -38.44 -8.67
N ALA A 2 -46.33 -37.47 -8.51
CA ALA A 2 -46.05 -36.02 -8.74
C ALA A 2 -45.18 -35.32 -7.68
N ARG A 3 -45.19 -35.79 -6.41
CA ARG A 3 -44.46 -35.16 -5.29
C ARG A 3 -42.92 -35.30 -5.38
N ARG A 4 -42.41 -36.40 -5.96
CA ARG A 4 -40.97 -36.64 -6.16
C ARG A 4 -40.35 -35.77 -7.26
N ARG A 5 -41.11 -35.36 -8.30
CA ARG A 5 -40.60 -34.50 -9.39
C ARG A 5 -40.36 -33.07 -8.95
N ARG A 6 -41.17 -32.52 -8.02
CA ARG A 6 -41.02 -31.15 -7.52
C ARG A 6 -39.76 -30.96 -6.65
N PHE A 7 -39.36 -31.99 -5.89
CA PHE A 7 -38.15 -31.96 -5.05
C PHE A 7 -36.88 -31.95 -5.93
N ARG A 8 -36.86 -32.72 -7.01
CA ARG A 8 -35.71 -32.81 -7.93
C ARG A 8 -35.52 -31.53 -8.75
N GLN A 9 -36.57 -30.83 -9.05
CA GLN A 9 -36.52 -29.57 -9.82
C GLN A 9 -36.03 -28.38 -8.95
N ARG A 10 -36.31 -28.40 -7.65
CA ARG A 10 -35.83 -27.38 -6.70
C ARG A 10 -34.34 -27.55 -6.42
N SER A 11 -33.83 -28.76 -6.33
CA SER A 11 -32.41 -29.03 -6.12
C SER A 11 -31.54 -28.56 -7.30
N ASN A 12 -32.04 -28.71 -8.53
CA ASN A 12 -31.30 -28.25 -9.71
C ASN A 12 -31.20 -26.71 -9.77
N ARG A 13 -32.26 -25.99 -9.40
CA ARG A 13 -32.22 -24.51 -9.38
C ARG A 13 -31.25 -23.97 -8.36
N LEU A 14 -31.18 -24.58 -7.18
CA LEU A 14 -30.23 -24.21 -6.13
C LEU A 14 -28.78 -24.48 -6.56
N ALA A 15 -28.52 -25.61 -7.22
CA ALA A 15 -27.18 -25.95 -7.74
C ALA A 15 -26.70 -24.96 -8.82
N TRP A 16 -27.61 -24.41 -9.64
CA TRP A 16 -27.29 -23.40 -10.63
C TRP A 16 -26.83 -22.06 -10.03
N VAL A 17 -27.24 -21.74 -8.81
CA VAL A 17 -26.81 -20.53 -8.09
C VAL A 17 -25.57 -20.83 -7.26
N ILE A 18 -25.53 -21.97 -6.56
CA ILE A 18 -24.41 -22.32 -5.66
C ILE A 18 -23.10 -22.52 -6.44
N ARG A 19 -23.14 -23.17 -7.60
CA ARG A 19 -21.93 -23.45 -8.39
C ARG A 19 -21.18 -22.18 -8.82
N PRO A 20 -21.79 -21.17 -9.47
CA PRO A 20 -21.08 -19.95 -9.83
C PRO A 20 -20.60 -19.17 -8.59
N VAL A 21 -21.38 -19.13 -7.51
CA VAL A 21 -20.96 -18.50 -6.26
C VAL A 21 -19.73 -19.20 -5.68
N ALA A 22 -19.71 -20.54 -5.66
CA ALA A 22 -18.57 -21.30 -5.18
C ALA A 22 -17.33 -21.09 -6.05
N VAL A 23 -17.49 -20.99 -7.39
CA VAL A 23 -16.39 -20.67 -8.31
C VAL A 23 -15.84 -19.27 -8.04
N VAL A 24 -16.70 -18.25 -7.95
CA VAL A 24 -16.29 -16.87 -7.66
C VAL A 24 -15.57 -16.79 -6.31
N PHE A 25 -16.11 -17.45 -5.29
CA PHE A 25 -15.48 -17.50 -3.98
C PHE A 25 -14.11 -18.23 -4.04
N GLY A 26 -14.03 -19.35 -4.76
CA GLY A 26 -12.77 -20.08 -4.96
C GLY A 26 -11.70 -19.23 -5.67
N VAL A 27 -12.08 -18.49 -6.70
CA VAL A 27 -11.19 -17.53 -7.39
C VAL A 27 -10.75 -16.41 -6.46
N TRP A 28 -11.67 -15.87 -5.65
CA TRP A 28 -11.34 -14.84 -4.67
C TRP A 28 -10.35 -15.35 -3.62
N VAL A 29 -10.58 -16.56 -3.07
CA VAL A 29 -9.65 -17.20 -2.10
C VAL A 29 -8.29 -17.47 -2.72
N ALA A 30 -8.23 -18.01 -3.94
CA ALA A 30 -6.97 -18.24 -4.63
C ALA A 30 -6.20 -16.93 -4.86
N GLY A 31 -6.88 -15.88 -5.30
CA GLY A 31 -6.29 -14.55 -5.45
C GLY A 31 -5.84 -13.94 -4.10
N PHE A 32 -6.59 -14.18 -3.03
CA PHE A 32 -6.21 -13.74 -1.68
C PHE A 32 -4.92 -14.43 -1.19
N LEU A 33 -4.78 -15.75 -1.44
CA LEU A 33 -3.55 -16.47 -1.12
C LEU A 33 -2.36 -15.97 -1.92
N LEU A 34 -2.56 -15.67 -3.21
CA LEU A 34 -1.52 -15.05 -4.04
C LEU A 34 -1.15 -13.65 -3.52
N PHE A 35 -2.13 -12.85 -3.08
CA PHE A 35 -1.88 -11.54 -2.49
C PHE A 35 -1.05 -11.66 -1.19
N ILE A 36 -1.38 -12.61 -0.31
CA ILE A 36 -0.56 -12.89 0.87
C ILE A 36 0.86 -13.25 0.45
N GLY A 37 1.02 -14.09 -0.56
CA GLY A 37 2.35 -14.43 -1.10
C GLY A 37 3.11 -13.20 -1.59
N MET A 38 2.45 -12.27 -2.30
CA MET A 38 3.07 -11.00 -2.71
C MET A 38 3.53 -10.18 -1.52
N VAL A 39 2.70 -10.05 -0.47
CA VAL A 39 3.03 -9.28 0.74
C VAL A 39 4.23 -9.90 1.47
N LEU A 40 4.26 -11.22 1.63
CA LEU A 40 5.31 -11.91 2.41
C LEU A 40 6.63 -12.06 1.66
N LEU A 41 6.62 -12.05 0.33
CA LEU A 41 7.80 -12.21 -0.49
C LEU A 41 8.40 -10.87 -0.96
N GLU A 42 7.67 -9.77 -0.79
CA GLU A 42 8.19 -8.45 -1.11
C GLU A 42 9.27 -8.08 -0.08
N ALA A 43 10.48 -7.90 -0.57
CA ALA A 43 11.62 -7.47 0.26
C ALA A 43 12.36 -6.34 -0.47
N PRO A 44 12.96 -5.39 0.26
CA PRO A 44 13.78 -4.37 -0.37
C PRO A 44 15.01 -5.02 -1.01
N PRO A 45 15.46 -4.51 -2.17
CA PRO A 45 16.71 -4.97 -2.75
C PRO A 45 17.89 -4.69 -1.80
N ASN A 46 18.87 -5.58 -1.80
CA ASN A 46 20.08 -5.42 -0.98
C ASN A 46 21.32 -5.65 -1.85
N PRO A 47 22.17 -4.62 -2.10
CA PRO A 47 22.02 -3.25 -1.62
C PRO A 47 20.85 -2.50 -2.27
N LEU A 48 20.33 -1.46 -1.58
CA LEU A 48 19.38 -0.53 -2.16
C LEU A 48 20.03 0.25 -3.31
N PRO A 49 19.39 0.36 -4.48
CA PRO A 49 19.88 1.25 -5.52
C PRO A 49 19.76 2.71 -5.06
N PRO A 50 20.72 3.59 -5.41
CA PRO A 50 20.59 5.01 -5.14
C PRO A 50 19.35 5.57 -5.85
N ALA A 51 18.66 6.50 -5.19
CA ALA A 51 17.47 7.15 -5.72
C ALA A 51 17.54 8.67 -5.57
N ASP A 52 16.70 9.38 -6.34
CA ASP A 52 16.59 10.83 -6.28
C ASP A 52 15.79 11.30 -5.07
N GLY A 53 14.86 10.46 -4.57
CA GLY A 53 14.03 10.77 -3.42
C GLY A 53 13.44 9.56 -2.74
N ILE A 54 13.00 9.77 -1.50
CA ILE A 54 12.26 8.82 -0.68
C ILE A 54 10.83 9.34 -0.51
N VAL A 55 9.84 8.47 -0.62
CA VAL A 55 8.43 8.79 -0.32
C VAL A 55 7.97 7.85 0.79
N ALA A 56 7.75 8.38 1.99
CA ALA A 56 7.17 7.66 3.11
C ALA A 56 5.67 7.96 3.19
N LEU A 57 4.84 6.89 3.05
CA LEU A 57 3.39 7.02 3.16
C LEU A 57 2.97 6.96 4.62
N THR A 58 2.28 7.99 5.11
CA THR A 58 1.80 8.06 6.50
C THR A 58 0.77 6.97 6.83
N GLY A 59 0.39 6.87 8.10
CA GLY A 59 -0.55 5.88 8.62
C GLY A 59 0.09 4.78 9.47
N GLY A 60 1.32 5.01 9.97
CA GLY A 60 2.05 4.16 10.91
C GLY A 60 3.44 4.74 11.18
N ASP A 61 3.85 4.76 12.45
CA ASP A 61 5.09 5.43 12.91
C ASP A 61 6.35 4.82 12.29
N ASP A 62 6.40 3.51 12.15
CA ASP A 62 7.55 2.78 11.59
C ASP A 62 7.90 3.19 10.15
N ARG A 63 6.91 3.66 9.36
CA ARG A 63 7.13 4.05 7.96
C ARG A 63 7.92 5.34 7.84
N VAL A 64 7.55 6.35 8.64
CA VAL A 64 8.25 7.63 8.66
C VAL A 64 9.63 7.45 9.27
N ALA A 65 9.75 6.69 10.36
CA ALA A 65 11.03 6.34 10.97
C ALA A 65 11.97 5.65 9.98
N THR A 66 11.46 4.70 9.18
CA THR A 66 12.24 4.05 8.11
C THR A 66 12.67 5.05 7.04
N GLY A 67 11.75 5.94 6.60
CA GLY A 67 12.08 7.00 5.64
C GLY A 67 13.18 7.94 6.14
N LEU A 68 13.14 8.32 7.41
CA LEU A 68 14.18 9.12 8.06
C LEU A 68 15.53 8.37 8.17
N ALA A 69 15.48 7.07 8.46
CA ALA A 69 16.68 6.24 8.52
C ALA A 69 17.37 6.13 7.15
N LEU A 70 16.61 5.95 6.07
CA LEU A 70 17.11 5.92 4.69
C LEU A 70 17.69 7.29 4.28
N LEU A 71 17.06 8.39 4.67
CA LEU A 71 17.57 9.74 4.45
C LEU A 71 18.91 9.95 5.20
N ALA A 72 18.98 9.49 6.43
CA ALA A 72 20.20 9.56 7.25
C ALA A 72 21.35 8.68 6.69
N ALA A 73 21.00 7.52 6.11
CA ALA A 73 21.93 6.64 5.40
C ALA A 73 22.39 7.19 4.05
N ARG A 74 21.74 8.26 3.56
CA ARG A 74 21.97 8.88 2.24
C ARG A 74 21.60 7.99 1.06
N ASP A 75 20.62 7.10 1.23
CA ASP A 75 20.07 6.31 0.12
C ASP A 75 19.35 7.18 -0.90
N ALA A 76 18.87 8.37 -0.47
CA ALA A 76 18.48 9.48 -1.33
C ALA A 76 18.63 10.82 -0.61
N PRO A 77 18.77 11.94 -1.35
CA PRO A 77 19.00 13.27 -0.76
C PRO A 77 17.76 13.94 -0.17
N LEU A 78 16.55 13.54 -0.59
CA LEU A 78 15.28 14.18 -0.24
C LEU A 78 14.25 13.15 0.23
N LEU A 79 13.39 13.56 1.16
CA LEU A 79 12.28 12.76 1.71
C LEU A 79 10.96 13.53 1.61
N LEU A 80 9.96 12.92 1.00
CA LEU A 80 8.57 13.32 1.11
C LEU A 80 7.86 12.44 2.14
N ILE A 81 7.25 13.04 3.15
CA ILE A 81 6.29 12.39 4.05
C ILE A 81 4.90 12.70 3.50
N SER A 82 4.33 11.76 2.74
CA SER A 82 3.07 11.96 2.03
C SER A 82 1.87 11.60 2.89
N GLY A 83 0.82 12.43 2.82
CA GLY A 83 -0.39 12.25 3.63
C GLY A 83 -0.20 12.62 5.10
N ALA A 84 0.66 13.59 5.41
CA ALA A 84 0.96 14.00 6.79
C ALA A 84 -0.24 14.62 7.53
N GLY A 85 -1.36 14.88 6.82
CA GLY A 85 -2.54 15.52 7.41
C GLY A 85 -2.35 17.04 7.61
N ARG A 86 -3.48 17.74 7.69
CA ARG A 86 -3.47 19.19 7.92
C ARG A 86 -3.10 19.48 9.39
N GLY A 87 -2.15 20.37 9.59
CA GLY A 87 -1.70 20.78 10.93
C GLY A 87 -0.61 19.89 11.55
N THR A 88 -0.11 18.89 10.83
CA THR A 88 1.04 18.10 11.27
C THR A 88 2.33 18.85 10.95
N TYR A 89 3.26 18.84 11.89
CA TYR A 89 4.58 19.47 11.77
C TYR A 89 5.68 18.41 11.78
N LEU A 90 6.86 18.75 11.28
CA LEU A 90 8.00 17.84 11.24
C LEU A 90 8.38 17.31 12.63
N GLY A 91 8.25 18.13 13.65
CA GLY A 91 8.50 17.73 15.05
C GLY A 91 7.65 16.56 15.53
N ASP A 92 6.45 16.39 14.99
CA ASP A 92 5.55 15.28 15.36
C ASP A 92 6.11 13.92 14.90
N PHE A 93 6.92 13.91 13.85
CA PHE A 93 7.57 12.70 13.30
C PHE A 93 8.98 12.46 13.84
N THR A 94 9.56 13.42 14.54
CA THR A 94 10.94 13.38 15.04
C THR A 94 10.98 13.55 16.56
N ALA A 95 9.89 13.21 17.24
CA ALA A 95 9.79 13.37 18.71
C ALA A 95 10.87 12.62 19.47
N ASP A 96 11.30 11.45 18.96
CA ASP A 96 12.36 10.63 19.54
C ASP A 96 13.78 11.15 19.25
N ASP A 97 13.94 11.99 18.20
CA ASP A 97 15.18 12.69 17.86
C ASP A 97 14.89 14.13 17.38
N ALA A 98 14.70 15.03 18.33
CA ALA A 98 14.46 16.45 18.03
C ALA A 98 15.59 17.10 17.21
N SER A 99 16.81 16.55 17.23
CA SER A 99 17.92 17.03 16.41
C SER A 99 17.73 16.69 14.92
N ALA A 100 17.04 15.60 14.62
CA ALA A 100 16.75 15.18 13.24
C ALA A 100 15.85 16.19 12.52
N ALA A 101 14.86 16.76 13.20
CA ALA A 101 14.00 17.80 12.64
C ALA A 101 14.80 19.00 12.13
N THR A 102 15.77 19.46 12.93
CA THR A 102 16.63 20.59 12.56
C THR A 102 17.65 20.19 11.49
N ARG A 103 18.27 19.02 11.66
CA ARG A 103 19.33 18.50 10.76
C ARG A 103 18.83 18.30 9.33
N TYR A 104 17.62 17.76 9.18
CA TYR A 104 17.07 17.37 7.89
C TYR A 104 15.92 18.28 7.40
N ALA A 105 15.63 19.39 8.09
CA ALA A 105 14.52 20.30 7.76
C ALA A 105 14.46 20.70 6.29
N LYS A 106 15.63 20.94 5.65
CA LYS A 106 15.71 21.32 4.24
C LYS A 106 15.56 20.15 3.27
N ALA A 107 15.74 18.92 3.75
CA ALA A 107 15.67 17.70 2.94
C ALA A 107 14.28 17.03 3.02
N ILE A 108 13.43 17.45 3.97
CA ILE A 108 12.13 16.85 4.21
C ILE A 108 11.01 17.77 3.73
N THR A 109 10.10 17.22 2.94
CA THR A 109 8.85 17.84 2.51
C THR A 109 7.68 17.14 3.20
N LEU A 110 6.76 17.89 3.80
CA LEU A 110 5.49 17.36 4.33
C LEU A 110 4.41 17.54 3.27
N GLY A 111 3.80 16.44 2.87
CA GLY A 111 2.65 16.41 1.99
C GLY A 111 1.35 16.42 2.79
N HIS A 112 0.52 17.44 2.62
CA HIS A 112 -0.71 17.67 3.38
C HIS A 112 -1.99 17.48 2.55
N MET A 113 -1.87 17.09 1.28
CA MET A 113 -3.01 17.06 0.36
C MET A 113 -3.59 15.66 0.17
N ALA A 114 -2.88 14.62 0.59
CA ALA A 114 -3.27 13.25 0.36
C ALA A 114 -4.05 12.66 1.55
N ASP A 115 -5.31 12.30 1.29
CA ASP A 115 -6.16 11.54 2.23
C ASP A 115 -6.39 10.10 1.76
N THR A 116 -5.92 9.74 0.56
CA THR A 116 -6.08 8.42 -0.06
C THR A 116 -4.78 7.92 -0.67
N THR A 117 -4.70 6.63 -0.99
CA THR A 117 -3.50 6.06 -1.66
C THR A 117 -3.26 6.69 -3.04
N ARG A 118 -4.33 6.98 -3.76
CA ARG A 118 -4.23 7.72 -5.03
C ARG A 118 -3.75 9.15 -4.80
N GLY A 119 -4.26 9.81 -3.76
CA GLY A 119 -3.79 11.13 -3.34
C GLY A 119 -2.28 11.13 -3.06
N ASN A 120 -1.79 10.13 -2.30
CA ASN A 120 -0.36 9.95 -2.05
C ASN A 120 0.45 9.81 -3.36
N ALA A 121 -0.07 9.03 -4.32
CA ALA A 121 0.59 8.86 -5.60
C ALA A 121 0.63 10.15 -6.44
N LEU A 122 -0.44 10.94 -6.42
CA LEU A 122 -0.49 12.25 -7.09
C LEU A 122 0.43 13.27 -6.41
N GLU A 123 0.48 13.28 -5.08
CA GLU A 123 1.37 14.15 -4.30
C GLU A 123 2.84 13.82 -4.58
N ALA A 124 3.19 12.51 -4.58
CA ALA A 124 4.52 12.05 -4.96
C ALA A 124 4.88 12.42 -6.42
N ALA A 125 3.91 12.32 -7.34
CA ALA A 125 4.14 12.69 -8.73
C ALA A 125 4.40 14.19 -8.90
N GLY A 126 3.63 15.05 -8.23
CA GLY A 126 3.87 16.49 -8.23
C GLY A 126 5.23 16.84 -7.64
N TRP A 127 5.59 16.21 -6.52
CA TRP A 127 6.88 16.41 -5.88
C TRP A 127 8.05 15.94 -6.75
N ALA A 128 7.96 14.74 -7.33
CA ALA A 128 8.99 14.22 -8.23
C ALA A 128 9.18 15.10 -9.47
N ALA A 129 8.08 15.60 -10.05
CA ALA A 129 8.15 16.52 -11.19
C ALA A 129 8.81 17.86 -10.83
N ALA A 130 8.47 18.43 -9.67
CA ALA A 130 9.06 19.69 -9.19
C ALA A 130 10.58 19.60 -8.97
N HIS A 131 11.08 18.41 -8.63
CA HIS A 131 12.50 18.12 -8.38
C HIS A 131 13.20 17.38 -9.53
N HIS A 132 12.53 17.17 -10.69
CA HIS A 132 13.07 16.46 -11.86
C HIS A 132 13.58 15.05 -11.55
N MET A 133 12.91 14.33 -10.63
CA MET A 133 13.31 13.01 -10.17
C MET A 133 12.94 11.92 -11.19
N THR A 134 13.83 10.94 -11.32
CA THR A 134 13.66 9.78 -12.20
C THR A 134 13.61 8.46 -11.44
N SER A 135 13.92 8.50 -10.13
CA SER A 135 13.94 7.32 -9.25
C SER A 135 13.45 7.68 -7.86
N LEU A 136 12.59 6.82 -7.28
CA LEU A 136 12.04 7.00 -5.94
C LEU A 136 12.09 5.70 -5.15
N ILE A 137 12.44 5.79 -3.87
CA ILE A 137 12.22 4.74 -2.88
C ILE A 137 10.85 4.96 -2.25
N ILE A 138 10.00 3.94 -2.26
CA ILE A 138 8.65 4.01 -1.69
C ILE A 138 8.60 3.21 -0.39
N VAL A 139 8.33 3.89 0.72
CA VAL A 139 8.26 3.29 2.06
C VAL A 139 6.82 3.23 2.53
N THR A 140 6.32 2.03 2.79
CA THR A 140 5.00 1.82 3.40
C THR A 140 4.94 0.43 4.06
N ALA A 141 3.84 0.12 4.77
CA ALA A 141 3.68 -1.23 5.34
C ALA A 141 3.61 -2.30 4.25
N ASP A 142 4.14 -3.48 4.56
CA ASP A 142 4.15 -4.65 3.69
C ASP A 142 2.77 -4.98 3.09
N TYR A 143 1.72 -5.08 3.94
CA TYR A 143 0.35 -5.34 3.49
C TYR A 143 -0.23 -4.26 2.57
N HIS A 144 0.30 -3.04 2.65
CA HIS A 144 -0.13 -1.90 1.84
C HIS A 144 0.68 -1.75 0.54
N MET A 145 1.91 -2.27 0.50
CA MET A 145 2.86 -2.10 -0.60
C MET A 145 2.29 -2.48 -1.98
N PRO A 146 1.58 -3.63 -2.16
CA PRO A 146 1.05 -3.97 -3.48
C PRO A 146 0.09 -2.92 -4.04
N ARG A 147 -0.78 -2.34 -3.19
CA ARG A 147 -1.74 -1.31 -3.60
C ARG A 147 -1.06 0.04 -3.84
N ALA A 148 -0.15 0.44 -2.98
CA ALA A 148 0.61 1.67 -3.12
C ALA A 148 1.44 1.67 -4.42
N MET A 149 2.17 0.59 -4.70
CA MET A 149 2.96 0.45 -5.91
C MET A 149 2.11 0.45 -7.19
N LEU A 150 0.89 -0.10 -7.13
CA LEU A 150 -0.03 -0.05 -8.27
C LEU A 150 -0.45 1.38 -8.61
N GLU A 151 -0.79 2.20 -7.61
CA GLU A 151 -1.14 3.62 -7.81
C GLU A 151 0.09 4.44 -8.22
N MET A 152 1.23 4.23 -7.57
CA MET A 152 2.48 4.92 -7.92
C MET A 152 2.90 4.66 -9.36
N ARG A 153 2.87 3.41 -9.84
CA ARG A 153 3.20 3.07 -11.24
C ARG A 153 2.25 3.68 -12.26
N ARG A 154 0.99 3.90 -11.89
CA ARG A 154 0.01 4.56 -12.76
C ARG A 154 0.26 6.06 -12.91
N THR A 155 0.65 6.71 -11.81
CA THR A 155 0.88 8.17 -11.79
C THR A 155 2.30 8.56 -12.19
N LEU A 156 3.25 7.66 -12.01
CA LEU A 156 4.69 7.84 -12.24
C LEU A 156 5.25 6.80 -13.24
N PRO A 157 4.70 6.69 -14.48
CA PRO A 157 5.04 5.61 -15.41
C PRO A 157 6.49 5.68 -15.93
N LYS A 158 7.17 6.83 -15.77
CA LYS A 158 8.55 7.06 -16.24
C LYS A 158 9.57 7.11 -15.11
N VAL A 159 9.14 6.93 -13.87
CA VAL A 159 9.99 6.96 -12.67
C VAL A 159 10.27 5.54 -12.22
N THR A 160 11.53 5.23 -11.94
CA THR A 160 11.93 3.96 -11.35
C THR A 160 11.49 3.95 -9.88
N LEU A 161 10.71 2.94 -9.48
CA LEU A 161 10.17 2.84 -8.12
C LEU A 161 10.76 1.63 -7.42
N THR A 162 11.41 1.85 -6.29
CA THR A 162 12.01 0.83 -5.44
C THR A 162 11.15 0.65 -4.18
N PRO A 163 10.48 -0.48 -3.97
CA PRO A 163 9.68 -0.73 -2.77
C PRO A 163 10.58 -1.04 -1.56
N VAL A 164 10.27 -0.43 -0.42
CA VAL A 164 10.83 -0.73 0.89
C VAL A 164 9.67 -0.97 1.85
N PRO A 165 9.20 -2.23 1.95
CA PRO A 165 8.15 -2.61 2.87
C PRO A 165 8.64 -2.54 4.32
N VAL A 166 7.75 -2.07 5.20
CA VAL A 166 7.95 -2.06 6.65
C VAL A 166 7.03 -3.10 7.27
N ASP A 167 7.57 -3.94 8.15
CA ASP A 167 6.81 -4.97 8.88
C ASP A 167 6.16 -4.36 10.14
N PRO A 168 4.86 -4.04 10.11
CA PRO A 168 4.20 -3.45 11.25
C PRO A 168 3.85 -4.52 12.30
N PRO A 169 3.66 -4.13 13.59
CA PRO A 169 3.26 -5.05 14.65
C PRO A 169 2.03 -5.91 14.34
N ALA A 170 1.11 -5.39 13.50
CA ALA A 170 -0.08 -6.10 13.06
C ALA A 170 0.23 -7.36 12.21
N MET A 171 1.40 -7.43 11.56
CA MET A 171 1.82 -8.57 10.73
C MET A 171 2.60 -9.63 11.48
N ARG A 172 3.05 -9.37 12.71
CA ARG A 172 3.83 -10.34 13.52
C ARG A 172 3.09 -11.64 13.86
N LYS A 173 1.75 -11.65 13.77
CA LYS A 173 0.91 -12.83 14.02
C LYS A 173 0.02 -13.11 12.80
N LEU A 174 0.58 -13.67 11.75
CA LEU A 174 -0.09 -13.90 10.45
C LEU A 174 -1.42 -14.66 10.54
N VAL A 175 -1.53 -15.61 11.46
CA VAL A 175 -2.75 -16.44 11.66
C VAL A 175 -3.76 -15.81 12.62
N SER A 176 -3.54 -14.58 13.11
CA SER A 176 -4.54 -13.90 13.92
C SER A 176 -5.72 -13.45 13.07
N ILE A 177 -6.93 -13.50 13.64
CA ILE A 177 -8.15 -13.05 12.95
C ILE A 177 -8.06 -11.58 12.53
N ASN A 178 -7.38 -10.75 13.34
CA ASN A 178 -7.20 -9.33 13.04
C ASN A 178 -6.27 -9.13 11.84
N THR A 179 -5.17 -9.87 11.75
CA THR A 179 -4.25 -9.83 10.60
C THR A 179 -4.93 -10.34 9.33
N LEU A 180 -5.65 -11.46 9.41
CA LEU A 180 -6.39 -11.99 8.26
C LEU A 180 -7.46 -11.02 7.77
N ARG A 181 -8.17 -10.36 8.69
CA ARG A 181 -9.14 -9.31 8.35
C ARG A 181 -8.46 -8.10 7.69
N LEU A 182 -7.32 -7.63 8.22
CA LEU A 182 -6.54 -6.55 7.64
C LEU A 182 -6.14 -6.89 6.21
N LEU A 183 -5.54 -8.06 5.99
CA LEU A 183 -5.12 -8.54 4.68
C LEU A 183 -6.30 -8.69 3.71
N ALA A 184 -7.45 -9.20 4.15
CA ALA A 184 -8.65 -9.34 3.32
C ALA A 184 -9.22 -7.97 2.90
N VAL A 185 -9.19 -6.99 3.80
CA VAL A 185 -9.59 -5.60 3.50
C VAL A 185 -8.62 -4.97 2.48
N GLU A 186 -7.31 -5.09 2.70
CA GLU A 186 -6.31 -4.55 1.77
C GLU A 186 -6.35 -5.27 0.41
N TYR A 187 -6.54 -6.59 0.39
CA TYR A 187 -6.76 -7.33 -0.86
C TYR A 187 -7.98 -6.82 -1.63
N SER A 188 -9.10 -6.58 -0.92
CA SER A 188 -10.32 -6.06 -1.56
C SER A 188 -10.09 -4.66 -2.15
N LYS A 189 -9.39 -3.78 -1.44
CA LYS A 189 -8.97 -2.47 -1.95
C LYS A 189 -8.01 -2.59 -3.13
N TYR A 190 -7.04 -3.52 -3.07
CA TYR A 190 -6.13 -3.80 -4.19
C TYR A 190 -6.90 -4.23 -5.45
N LEU A 191 -7.90 -5.13 -5.31
CA LEU A 191 -8.75 -5.53 -6.44
C LEU A 191 -9.56 -4.36 -6.99
N ALA A 192 -10.11 -3.50 -6.11
CA ALA A 192 -10.84 -2.30 -6.52
C ALA A 192 -9.95 -1.37 -7.35
N VAL A 193 -8.72 -1.13 -6.92
CA VAL A 193 -7.74 -0.35 -7.68
C VAL A 193 -7.35 -1.08 -8.97
N ARG A 194 -7.13 -2.39 -8.94
CA ARG A 194 -6.61 -3.17 -10.09
C ARG A 194 -7.60 -3.29 -11.23
N PHE A 195 -8.89 -3.49 -10.92
CA PHE A 195 -9.95 -3.83 -11.87
C PHE A 195 -11.13 -2.85 -11.86
N GLY A 196 -11.24 -2.02 -10.84
CA GLY A 196 -12.30 -1.02 -10.72
C GLY A 196 -12.07 0.20 -11.61
N PRO A 197 -13.13 0.97 -11.85
CA PRO A 197 -13.00 2.27 -12.49
C PRO A 197 -12.16 3.22 -11.61
N ALA A 198 -11.50 4.19 -12.24
CA ALA A 198 -10.52 5.07 -11.60
C ALA A 198 -11.04 5.80 -10.33
N TRP A 199 -12.35 6.05 -10.23
CA TRP A 199 -12.97 6.70 -9.07
C TRP A 199 -13.13 5.79 -7.84
N LEU A 200 -13.03 4.45 -7.99
CA LEU A 200 -13.04 3.50 -6.87
C LEU A 200 -11.72 3.45 -6.08
N GLY A 201 -10.66 4.05 -6.58
CA GLY A 201 -9.37 4.17 -5.86
C GLY A 201 -9.34 5.26 -4.79
N ASP A 202 -10.44 6.01 -4.63
CA ASP A 202 -10.53 7.15 -3.71
C ASP A 202 -11.03 6.76 -2.29
N TYR A 203 -11.05 5.44 -1.94
CA TYR A 203 -11.45 4.93 -0.62
C TYR A 203 -10.29 4.31 0.17
#